data_9056c380a5aa0b9067d096966a004d58
#
_entry.id   9056c380a5aa0b9067d096966a004d58
#
_cell.length_a   1.000
_cell.length_b   1.000
_cell.length_c   1.000
_cell.angle_alpha   90.00
_cell.angle_beta   90.00
_cell.angle_gamma   90.00
#
_symmetry.space_group_name_H-M   'P 1'
#
loop_
_entity.id
_entity.type
_entity.pdbx_description
1 polymer ?
#
loop_
_entity_poly.entity_id
_entity_poly.type
_entity_poly.pdbx_seq_one_letter_code
_entity_poly.pdbx_strand_id
1 'polypeptide(L)'
;MSDLYLKLVNTPVGKTAAQSLGLPSPAPLKRLKRVDQPFIEGDVLIGAGNGARAIATLGSIVGASPATLHHATGPETLAESAKTSNKAQALDITGEVSGKFSALIFDASGLQKPDELRALYDFFHPTIRKLATNGRVLVIGQDPHTCRKAPQAAAQQALEGFVRAVGKEIGKKGATANLVWIAPNAENQLDSSVRFFLSPRSAYVSGQVVRIGKADEAKATNPVAPLSGKVALV
;
A
#
# COMPACT_ATOMS: atom_id res chain seq x y z
N MET A 1 24.92 -11.41 6.93
CA MET A 1 26.01 -10.97 6.04
C MET A 1 25.71 -9.56 5.56
N SER A 2 26.61 -8.62 5.72
CA SER A 2 26.48 -7.29 5.15
C SER A 2 26.91 -7.36 3.68
N ASP A 3 26.03 -6.94 2.78
CA ASP A 3 26.35 -6.87 1.37
C ASP A 3 27.37 -5.74 1.12
N LEU A 4 28.62 -6.12 0.89
CA LEU A 4 29.75 -5.20 0.69
C LEU A 4 29.50 -4.32 -0.56
N TYR A 5 28.90 -4.90 -1.59
CA TYR A 5 28.52 -4.18 -2.80
C TYR A 5 27.52 -3.07 -2.51
N LEU A 6 26.43 -3.37 -1.77
CA LEU A 6 25.44 -2.37 -1.37
C LEU A 6 26.04 -1.24 -0.53
N LYS A 7 26.98 -1.56 0.36
CA LYS A 7 27.70 -0.53 1.13
C LYS A 7 28.51 0.39 0.22
N LEU A 8 29.23 -0.18 -0.75
CA LEU A 8 30.09 0.55 -1.65
C LEU A 8 29.30 1.46 -2.61
N VAL A 9 28.28 0.93 -3.28
CA VAL A 9 27.47 1.70 -4.25
C VAL A 9 26.55 2.74 -3.61
N ASN A 10 26.33 2.70 -2.30
CA ASN A 10 25.58 3.71 -1.59
C ASN A 10 26.47 4.84 -1.00
N THR A 11 27.80 4.77 -1.19
CA THR A 11 28.69 5.92 -0.93
C THR A 11 28.61 6.92 -2.09
N PRO A 12 28.88 8.22 -1.86
CA PRO A 12 28.87 9.21 -2.96
C PRO A 12 29.74 8.81 -4.14
N VAL A 13 30.98 8.36 -3.87
CA VAL A 13 31.94 7.93 -4.90
C VAL A 13 31.51 6.64 -5.57
N GLY A 14 31.07 5.66 -4.80
CA GLY A 14 30.60 4.37 -5.33
C GLY A 14 29.36 4.51 -6.20
N LYS A 15 28.46 5.44 -5.87
CA LYS A 15 27.26 5.74 -6.65
C LYS A 15 27.62 6.33 -8.02
N THR A 16 28.55 7.28 -8.06
CA THR A 16 29.04 7.86 -9.33
C THR A 16 29.75 6.80 -10.19
N ALA A 17 30.61 6.00 -9.58
CA ALA A 17 31.29 4.92 -10.28
C ALA A 17 30.33 3.85 -10.81
N ALA A 18 29.32 3.45 -10.02
CA ALA A 18 28.31 2.51 -10.45
C ALA A 18 27.48 3.06 -11.62
N GLN A 19 27.12 4.35 -11.58
CA GLN A 19 26.40 5.00 -12.68
C GLN A 19 27.23 5.07 -13.97
N SER A 20 28.50 5.42 -13.90
CA SER A 20 29.39 5.48 -15.08
C SER A 20 29.66 4.11 -15.70
N LEU A 21 29.65 3.05 -14.88
CA LEU A 21 29.85 1.67 -15.33
C LEU A 21 28.53 0.93 -15.67
N GLY A 22 27.38 1.61 -15.59
CA GLY A 22 26.08 0.96 -15.83
C GLY A 22 25.70 -0.11 -14.80
N LEU A 23 26.35 -0.11 -13.63
CA LEU A 23 26.10 -1.10 -12.58
C LEU A 23 24.82 -0.75 -11.78
N PRO A 24 24.05 -1.76 -11.35
CA PRO A 24 22.84 -1.52 -10.56
C PRO A 24 23.17 -0.90 -9.20
N SER A 25 22.45 0.15 -8.83
CA SER A 25 22.57 0.81 -7.53
C SER A 25 21.24 0.79 -6.78
N PRO A 26 20.87 -0.39 -6.22
CA PRO A 26 19.61 -0.57 -5.56
C PRO A 26 19.55 0.22 -4.25
N ALA A 27 18.36 0.76 -3.93
CA ALA A 27 18.14 1.45 -2.67
C ALA A 27 18.26 0.48 -1.49
N PRO A 28 18.94 0.88 -0.40
CA PRO A 28 18.98 0.08 0.83
C PRO A 28 17.57 -0.13 1.37
N LEU A 29 17.19 -1.38 1.62
CA LEU A 29 15.86 -1.68 2.13
C LEU A 29 15.73 -1.34 3.61
N LYS A 30 14.68 -0.60 3.95
CA LYS A 30 14.30 -0.30 5.33
C LYS A 30 13.72 -1.58 5.95
N ARG A 31 14.50 -2.21 6.83
CA ARG A 31 14.11 -3.43 7.55
C ARG A 31 13.61 -3.11 8.95
N LEU A 32 12.88 -4.05 9.53
CA LEU A 32 12.49 -3.97 10.94
C LEU A 32 13.75 -3.96 11.81
N LYS A 33 13.89 -2.94 12.64
CA LYS A 33 15.02 -2.81 13.60
C LYS A 33 14.64 -3.25 15.00
N ARG A 34 13.38 -2.96 15.37
CA ARG A 34 12.82 -3.30 16.70
C ARG A 34 11.43 -3.88 16.50
N VAL A 35 11.06 -4.80 17.36
CA VAL A 35 9.76 -5.51 17.27
C VAL A 35 8.58 -4.57 17.51
N ASP A 36 8.78 -3.57 18.37
CA ASP A 36 7.80 -2.58 18.82
C ASP A 36 7.79 -1.28 18.00
N GLN A 37 8.61 -1.19 16.93
CA GLN A 37 8.60 0.00 16.09
C GLN A 37 7.25 0.17 15.39
N PRO A 38 6.79 1.40 15.17
CA PRO A 38 5.57 1.68 14.41
C PRO A 38 5.61 1.02 13.04
N PHE A 39 4.47 0.47 12.60
CA PHE A 39 4.39 -0.18 11.29
C PHE A 39 4.51 0.83 10.15
N ILE A 40 4.09 2.08 10.36
CA ILE A 40 4.27 3.18 9.41
C ILE A 40 4.44 4.51 10.12
N GLU A 41 5.24 5.40 9.53
CA GLU A 41 5.50 6.77 9.96
C GLU A 41 5.54 7.68 8.74
N GLY A 42 5.44 9.00 8.95
CA GLY A 42 5.42 10.01 7.89
C GLY A 42 4.05 10.11 7.21
N ASP A 43 4.01 10.76 6.05
CA ASP A 43 2.75 11.05 5.38
C ASP A 43 2.20 9.84 4.64
N VAL A 44 0.92 9.56 4.84
CA VAL A 44 0.16 8.52 4.16
C VAL A 44 -1.01 9.15 3.43
N LEU A 45 -1.13 8.90 2.14
CA LEU A 45 -2.24 9.38 1.33
C LEU A 45 -3.18 8.21 1.00
N ILE A 46 -4.45 8.39 1.30
CA ILE A 46 -5.52 7.45 0.95
C ILE A 46 -6.42 8.08 -0.11
N GLY A 47 -6.69 7.32 -1.17
CA GLY A 47 -7.71 7.63 -2.15
C GLY A 47 -8.71 6.48 -2.27
N ALA A 48 -9.85 6.75 -2.89
CA ALA A 48 -10.88 5.74 -3.09
C ALA A 48 -11.66 5.95 -4.38
N GLY A 49 -12.06 4.87 -5.02
CA GLY A 49 -13.08 4.89 -6.06
C GLY A 49 -14.49 4.91 -5.49
N ASN A 50 -15.47 5.20 -6.33
CA ASN A 50 -16.88 5.19 -5.92
C ASN A 50 -17.30 3.85 -5.33
N GLY A 51 -18.12 3.89 -4.28
CA GLY A 51 -18.61 2.71 -3.59
C GLY A 51 -17.56 1.98 -2.74
N ALA A 52 -16.39 2.59 -2.50
CA ALA A 52 -15.34 2.05 -1.65
C ALA A 52 -15.84 1.68 -0.26
N ARG A 53 -15.45 0.51 0.26
CA ARG A 53 -16.00 -0.05 1.50
C ARG A 53 -14.99 -0.11 2.64
N ALA A 54 -13.69 -0.06 2.34
CA ALA A 54 -12.63 -0.25 3.33
C ALA A 54 -12.12 1.06 3.95
N ILE A 55 -12.56 2.21 3.47
CA ILE A 55 -12.02 3.54 3.84
C ILE A 55 -12.03 3.77 5.35
N ALA A 56 -13.15 3.54 6.02
CA ALA A 56 -13.26 3.75 7.46
C ALA A 56 -12.27 2.87 8.24
N THR A 57 -12.16 1.59 7.84
CA THR A 57 -11.24 0.62 8.44
C THR A 57 -9.78 1.04 8.20
N LEU A 58 -9.44 1.42 6.96
CA LEU A 58 -8.10 1.90 6.61
C LEU A 58 -7.71 3.14 7.42
N GLY A 59 -8.63 4.10 7.53
CA GLY A 59 -8.43 5.32 8.32
C GLY A 59 -8.20 5.03 9.81
N SER A 60 -8.95 4.07 10.37
CA SER A 60 -8.76 3.62 11.75
C SER A 60 -7.40 2.95 11.96
N ILE A 61 -7.00 2.04 11.06
CA ILE A 61 -5.72 1.32 11.16
C ILE A 61 -4.55 2.28 11.07
N VAL A 62 -4.53 3.16 10.05
CA VAL A 62 -3.44 4.12 9.84
C VAL A 62 -3.45 5.17 10.94
N GLY A 63 -4.62 5.64 11.37
CA GLY A 63 -4.77 6.61 12.46
C GLY A 63 -4.31 6.11 13.82
N ALA A 64 -4.14 4.79 14.00
CA ALA A 64 -3.53 4.17 15.18
C ALA A 64 -1.99 4.16 15.13
N SER A 65 -1.37 4.73 14.11
CA SER A 65 0.08 4.90 13.97
C SER A 65 0.48 6.38 14.14
N PRO A 66 1.77 6.70 14.27
CA PRO A 66 2.25 8.08 14.28
C PRO A 66 2.26 8.75 12.89
N ALA A 67 1.72 8.11 11.86
CA ALA A 67 1.67 8.67 10.51
C ALA A 67 0.68 9.84 10.42
N THR A 68 1.03 10.84 9.60
CA THR A 68 0.09 11.89 9.19
C THR A 68 -0.78 11.37 8.08
N LEU A 69 -2.09 11.33 8.32
CA LEU A 69 -3.05 10.79 7.38
C LEU A 69 -3.63 11.90 6.50
N HIS A 70 -3.52 11.71 5.19
CA HIS A 70 -4.17 12.54 4.18
C HIS A 70 -5.20 11.74 3.39
N HIS A 71 -6.27 12.38 2.97
CA HIS A 71 -7.21 11.84 1.99
C HIS A 71 -7.18 12.67 0.70
N ALA A 72 -7.13 11.97 -0.43
CA ALA A 72 -7.07 12.61 -1.74
C ALA A 72 -8.43 13.21 -2.12
N THR A 73 -8.39 14.42 -2.65
CA THR A 73 -9.55 15.15 -3.19
C THR A 73 -9.20 15.74 -4.55
N GLY A 74 -10.20 16.28 -5.25
CA GLY A 74 -10.04 17.02 -6.49
C GLY A 74 -10.62 16.28 -7.70
N PRO A 75 -10.06 15.16 -8.19
CA PRO A 75 -10.64 14.45 -9.32
C PRO A 75 -12.06 13.92 -9.04
N GLU A 76 -13.01 14.20 -9.93
CA GLU A 76 -14.41 13.76 -9.79
C GLU A 76 -14.59 12.23 -9.76
N THR A 77 -13.60 11.49 -10.24
CA THR A 77 -13.58 10.01 -10.21
C THR A 77 -13.30 9.44 -8.83
N LEU A 78 -12.79 10.27 -7.91
CA LEU A 78 -12.53 9.86 -6.54
C LEU A 78 -13.79 10.01 -5.69
N ALA A 79 -13.99 9.06 -4.79
CA ALA A 79 -15.09 9.15 -3.83
C ALA A 79 -14.86 10.28 -2.84
N GLU A 80 -15.85 11.16 -2.65
CA GLU A 80 -15.84 12.19 -1.61
C GLU A 80 -15.73 11.60 -0.19
N SER A 81 -16.22 10.38 -0.01
CA SER A 81 -16.17 9.63 1.25
C SER A 81 -14.78 9.13 1.66
N ALA A 82 -13.72 9.45 0.89
CA ALA A 82 -12.33 9.21 1.32
C ALA A 82 -11.95 9.93 2.62
N LYS A 83 -12.88 10.68 3.21
CA LYS A 83 -12.79 11.30 4.54
C LYS A 83 -12.77 10.21 5.62
N THR A 84 -11.57 9.69 5.86
CA THR A 84 -11.34 8.45 6.62
C THR A 84 -11.46 8.60 8.13
N SER A 85 -11.28 9.80 8.65
CA SER A 85 -11.38 10.12 10.08
C SER A 85 -11.34 11.63 10.28
N ASN A 86 -11.76 12.11 11.45
CA ASN A 86 -11.64 13.52 11.83
C ASN A 86 -10.19 14.03 11.91
N LYS A 87 -9.21 13.13 11.84
CA LYS A 87 -7.76 13.43 11.84
C LYS A 87 -7.15 13.47 10.44
N ALA A 88 -7.86 13.01 9.40
CA ALA A 88 -7.34 13.00 8.05
C ALA A 88 -7.44 14.40 7.41
N GLN A 89 -6.33 14.88 6.88
CA GLN A 89 -6.25 16.16 6.19
C GLN A 89 -6.62 15.98 4.71
N ALA A 90 -7.47 16.86 4.17
CA ALA A 90 -7.77 16.86 2.75
C ALA A 90 -6.55 17.33 1.96
N LEU A 91 -6.22 16.61 0.89
CA LEU A 91 -5.15 16.97 -0.04
C LEU A 91 -5.71 16.95 -1.46
N ASP A 92 -5.78 18.13 -2.07
CA ASP A 92 -6.12 18.24 -3.48
C ASP A 92 -4.95 17.75 -4.34
N ILE A 93 -5.24 16.76 -5.21
CA ILE A 93 -4.25 16.14 -6.09
C ILE A 93 -4.43 16.54 -7.57
N THR A 94 -5.28 17.52 -7.88
CA THR A 94 -5.45 18.02 -9.25
C THR A 94 -4.29 18.88 -9.71
N GLY A 95 -3.60 19.54 -8.77
CA GLY A 95 -2.46 20.40 -9.02
C GLY A 95 -1.11 19.74 -8.71
N GLU A 96 -0.12 20.57 -8.43
CA GLU A 96 1.19 20.09 -8.02
C GLU A 96 1.14 19.54 -6.58
N VAL A 97 1.30 18.23 -6.47
CA VAL A 97 1.37 17.56 -5.16
C VAL A 97 2.75 17.78 -4.54
N SER A 98 2.81 18.42 -3.37
CA SER A 98 4.03 18.65 -2.61
C SER A 98 4.34 17.51 -1.62
N GLY A 99 5.58 17.43 -1.14
CA GLY A 99 6.00 16.47 -0.12
C GLY A 99 6.34 15.08 -0.67
N LYS A 100 6.48 14.13 0.25
CA LYS A 100 6.75 12.71 -0.05
C LYS A 100 5.91 11.83 0.86
N PHE A 101 5.29 10.82 0.28
CA PHE A 101 4.46 9.87 1.00
C PHE A 101 5.22 8.59 1.36
N SER A 102 5.12 8.18 2.60
CA SER A 102 5.56 6.86 3.06
C SER A 102 4.67 5.74 2.53
N ALA A 103 3.38 6.03 2.31
CA ALA A 103 2.48 5.12 1.63
C ALA A 103 1.42 5.84 0.78
N LEU A 104 1.03 5.16 -0.29
CA LEU A 104 -0.14 5.48 -1.11
C LEU A 104 -1.09 4.29 -1.02
N ILE A 105 -2.30 4.53 -0.55
CA ILE A 105 -3.33 3.50 -0.37
C ILE A 105 -4.53 3.86 -1.24
N PHE A 106 -5.05 2.90 -1.99
CA PHE A 106 -6.24 3.13 -2.80
C PHE A 106 -7.30 2.04 -2.56
N ASP A 107 -8.48 2.47 -2.17
CA ASP A 107 -9.63 1.57 -2.02
C ASP A 107 -10.44 1.50 -3.32
N ALA A 108 -10.22 0.42 -4.06
CA ALA A 108 -10.89 0.07 -5.29
C ALA A 108 -12.03 -0.96 -5.08
N SER A 109 -12.38 -1.30 -3.83
CA SER A 109 -13.32 -2.38 -3.51
C SER A 109 -14.74 -2.13 -4.03
N GLY A 110 -15.07 -0.87 -4.33
CA GLY A 110 -16.36 -0.44 -4.85
C GLY A 110 -16.51 -0.50 -6.36
N LEU A 111 -15.41 -0.64 -7.13
CA LEU A 111 -15.45 -0.55 -8.59
C LEU A 111 -16.31 -1.66 -9.19
N GLN A 112 -17.25 -1.27 -10.07
CA GLN A 112 -18.26 -2.15 -10.67
C GLN A 112 -18.02 -2.44 -12.17
N LYS A 113 -17.21 -1.65 -12.84
CA LYS A 113 -16.94 -1.76 -14.29
C LYS A 113 -15.57 -1.21 -14.67
N PRO A 114 -15.01 -1.60 -15.84
CA PRO A 114 -13.68 -1.18 -16.26
C PRO A 114 -13.47 0.34 -16.37
N ASP A 115 -14.49 1.09 -16.78
CA ASP A 115 -14.38 2.55 -16.92
C ASP A 115 -14.05 3.25 -15.59
N GLU A 116 -14.47 2.65 -14.48
CA GLU A 116 -14.20 3.19 -13.13
C GLU A 116 -12.74 3.01 -12.70
N LEU A 117 -11.95 2.20 -13.43
CA LEU A 117 -10.49 2.14 -13.24
C LEU A 117 -9.80 3.48 -13.51
N ARG A 118 -10.50 4.43 -14.15
CA ARG A 118 -10.02 5.80 -14.31
C ARG A 118 -9.64 6.43 -12.96
N ALA A 119 -10.35 6.11 -11.89
CA ALA A 119 -10.05 6.59 -10.54
C ALA A 119 -8.63 6.18 -10.06
N LEU A 120 -8.15 4.96 -10.42
CA LEU A 120 -6.77 4.58 -10.13
C LEU A 120 -5.77 5.50 -10.84
N TYR A 121 -5.99 5.77 -12.12
CA TYR A 121 -5.12 6.66 -12.88
C TYR A 121 -5.09 8.06 -12.25
N ASP A 122 -6.25 8.62 -11.99
CA ASP A 122 -6.38 9.98 -11.45
C ASP A 122 -5.77 10.12 -10.04
N PHE A 123 -5.73 9.04 -9.26
CA PHE A 123 -5.03 9.01 -7.98
C PHE A 123 -3.52 8.81 -8.13
N PHE A 124 -3.09 7.77 -8.85
CA PHE A 124 -1.67 7.39 -8.88
C PHE A 124 -0.83 8.26 -9.81
N HIS A 125 -1.37 8.76 -10.92
CA HIS A 125 -0.62 9.55 -11.88
C HIS A 125 0.05 10.79 -11.24
N PRO A 126 -0.64 11.63 -10.47
CA PRO A 126 -0.01 12.79 -9.81
C PRO A 126 0.83 12.42 -8.59
N THR A 127 0.57 11.27 -7.94
CA THR A 127 1.12 10.96 -6.61
C THR A 127 2.27 9.96 -6.62
N ILE A 128 2.35 9.04 -7.58
CA ILE A 128 3.31 7.93 -7.55
C ILE A 128 4.78 8.39 -7.55
N ARG A 129 5.10 9.51 -8.20
CA ARG A 129 6.44 10.09 -8.22
C ARG A 129 6.83 10.67 -6.85
N LYS A 130 5.83 11.02 -6.03
CA LYS A 130 6.01 11.54 -4.66
C LYS A 130 6.14 10.42 -3.61
N LEU A 131 6.08 9.14 -4.04
CA LEU A 131 6.36 8.02 -3.16
C LEU A 131 7.82 8.08 -2.69
N ALA A 132 8.02 7.99 -1.38
CA ALA A 132 9.33 8.01 -0.75
C ALA A 132 10.16 6.75 -1.09
N THR A 133 11.47 6.82 -0.88
CA THR A 133 12.33 5.63 -0.89
C THR A 133 11.82 4.65 0.18
N ASN A 134 11.75 3.36 -0.18
CA ASN A 134 11.11 2.34 0.64
C ASN A 134 9.62 2.58 0.94
N GLY A 135 8.93 3.38 0.12
CA GLY A 135 7.51 3.62 0.26
C GLY A 135 6.66 2.40 -0.05
N ARG A 136 5.39 2.46 0.32
CA ARG A 136 4.42 1.37 0.17
C ARG A 136 3.25 1.80 -0.70
N VAL A 137 2.91 0.98 -1.67
CA VAL A 137 1.64 1.07 -2.41
C VAL A 137 0.77 -0.09 -1.98
N LEU A 138 -0.45 0.20 -1.56
CA LEU A 138 -1.43 -0.81 -1.18
C LEU A 138 -2.75 -0.51 -1.89
N VAL A 139 -3.24 -1.49 -2.63
CA VAL A 139 -4.55 -1.43 -3.27
C VAL A 139 -5.47 -2.41 -2.56
N ILE A 140 -6.68 -1.97 -2.25
CA ILE A 140 -7.73 -2.82 -1.72
C ILE A 140 -8.76 -3.02 -2.84
N GLY A 141 -9.09 -4.27 -3.14
CA GLY A 141 -10.11 -4.62 -4.12
C GLY A 141 -11.10 -5.63 -3.58
N GLN A 142 -12.18 -5.87 -4.32
CA GLN A 142 -13.07 -7.00 -4.05
C GLN A 142 -12.52 -8.24 -4.75
N ASP A 143 -12.57 -9.41 -4.09
CA ASP A 143 -12.16 -10.66 -4.73
C ASP A 143 -13.00 -10.90 -6.01
N PRO A 144 -12.36 -10.97 -7.19
CA PRO A 144 -13.04 -11.16 -8.46
C PRO A 144 -13.96 -12.40 -8.48
N HIS A 145 -13.60 -13.46 -7.75
CA HIS A 145 -14.39 -14.68 -7.65
C HIS A 145 -15.69 -14.50 -6.87
N THR A 146 -15.83 -13.41 -6.10
CA THR A 146 -17.04 -13.07 -5.37
C THR A 146 -17.93 -12.09 -6.13
N CYS A 147 -17.49 -11.59 -7.28
CA CYS A 147 -18.23 -10.65 -8.10
C CYS A 147 -19.36 -11.36 -8.84
N ARG A 148 -20.56 -10.76 -8.80
CA ARG A 148 -21.75 -11.34 -9.46
C ARG A 148 -21.85 -10.97 -10.95
N LYS A 149 -21.20 -9.90 -11.37
CA LYS A 149 -21.25 -9.36 -12.74
C LYS A 149 -19.89 -9.45 -13.40
N ALA A 150 -19.84 -9.90 -14.65
CA ALA A 150 -18.60 -10.00 -15.41
C ALA A 150 -17.82 -8.66 -15.54
N PRO A 151 -18.46 -7.50 -15.79
CA PRO A 151 -17.72 -6.23 -15.81
C PRO A 151 -17.04 -5.89 -14.47
N GLN A 152 -17.71 -6.21 -13.34
CA GLN A 152 -17.13 -6.01 -12.02
C GLN A 152 -15.94 -6.93 -11.81
N ALA A 153 -16.08 -8.21 -12.11
CA ALA A 153 -14.99 -9.18 -12.00
C ALA A 153 -13.78 -8.75 -12.85
N ALA A 154 -14.02 -8.28 -14.08
CA ALA A 154 -12.97 -7.78 -14.96
C ALA A 154 -12.25 -6.55 -14.38
N ALA A 155 -13.00 -5.56 -13.87
CA ALA A 155 -12.42 -4.38 -13.23
C ALA A 155 -11.57 -4.75 -12.01
N GLN A 156 -12.07 -5.65 -11.16
CA GLN A 156 -11.35 -6.08 -9.97
C GLN A 156 -10.11 -6.92 -10.34
N GLN A 157 -10.21 -7.82 -11.34
CA GLN A 157 -9.05 -8.60 -11.80
C GLN A 157 -7.93 -7.71 -12.37
N ALA A 158 -8.28 -6.60 -13.04
CA ALA A 158 -7.31 -5.66 -13.59
C ALA A 158 -6.38 -5.03 -12.52
N LEU A 159 -6.83 -4.96 -11.26
CA LEU A 159 -6.02 -4.43 -10.14
C LEU A 159 -4.74 -5.25 -9.92
N GLU A 160 -4.75 -6.55 -10.18
CA GLU A 160 -3.56 -7.39 -10.07
C GLU A 160 -2.50 -7.00 -11.10
N GLY A 161 -2.90 -6.80 -12.35
CA GLY A 161 -2.02 -6.33 -13.42
C GLY A 161 -1.43 -4.96 -13.09
N PHE A 162 -2.26 -4.04 -12.61
CA PHE A 162 -1.83 -2.71 -12.18
C PHE A 162 -0.77 -2.77 -11.07
N VAL A 163 -1.03 -3.50 -10.00
CA VAL A 163 -0.10 -3.61 -8.85
C VAL A 163 1.23 -4.22 -9.26
N ARG A 164 1.22 -5.25 -10.12
CA ARG A 164 2.43 -5.88 -10.64
C ARG A 164 3.25 -4.92 -11.50
N ALA A 165 2.59 -4.12 -12.35
CA ALA A 165 3.25 -3.10 -13.18
C ALA A 165 3.86 -2.00 -12.30
N VAL A 166 3.09 -1.43 -11.38
CA VAL A 166 3.58 -0.40 -10.45
C VAL A 166 4.75 -0.93 -9.62
N GLY A 167 4.68 -2.17 -9.12
CA GLY A 167 5.77 -2.78 -8.35
C GLY A 167 7.10 -2.82 -9.11
N LYS A 168 7.07 -3.07 -10.42
CA LYS A 168 8.28 -3.02 -11.27
C LYS A 168 8.83 -1.60 -11.40
N GLU A 169 7.96 -0.62 -11.61
CA GLU A 169 8.36 0.78 -11.79
C GLU A 169 8.99 1.39 -10.53
N ILE A 170 8.41 1.13 -9.36
CA ILE A 170 8.87 1.73 -8.10
C ILE A 170 9.97 0.92 -7.42
N GLY A 171 10.25 -0.30 -7.88
CA GLY A 171 11.20 -1.23 -7.25
C GLY A 171 12.62 -0.65 -7.12
N LYS A 172 13.07 0.20 -8.05
CA LYS A 172 14.36 0.90 -7.98
C LYS A 172 14.51 1.78 -6.73
N LYS A 173 13.39 2.24 -6.15
CA LYS A 173 13.37 3.00 -4.90
C LYS A 173 13.33 2.10 -3.65
N GLY A 174 13.38 0.77 -3.78
CA GLY A 174 13.11 -0.17 -2.68
C GLY A 174 11.65 -0.13 -2.21
N ALA A 175 10.77 0.49 -2.98
CA ALA A 175 9.34 0.58 -2.69
C ALA A 175 8.63 -0.69 -3.17
N THR A 176 7.48 -0.99 -2.55
CA THR A 176 6.68 -2.19 -2.86
C THR A 176 5.24 -1.82 -3.19
N ALA A 177 4.59 -2.63 -4.04
CA ALA A 177 3.17 -2.51 -4.35
C ALA A 177 2.49 -3.87 -4.16
N ASN A 178 1.39 -3.91 -3.41
CA ASN A 178 0.66 -5.12 -3.11
C ASN A 178 -0.85 -4.90 -3.19
N LEU A 179 -1.60 -5.99 -3.38
CA LEU A 179 -3.05 -6.00 -3.49
C LEU A 179 -3.66 -6.88 -2.39
N VAL A 180 -4.70 -6.36 -1.76
CA VAL A 180 -5.53 -7.13 -0.84
C VAL A 180 -6.93 -7.19 -1.43
N TRP A 181 -7.38 -8.38 -1.79
CA TRP A 181 -8.77 -8.65 -2.13
C TRP A 181 -9.57 -9.02 -0.89
N ILE A 182 -10.66 -8.30 -0.67
CA ILE A 182 -11.58 -8.56 0.42
C ILE A 182 -12.87 -9.19 -0.09
N ALA A 183 -13.33 -10.20 0.60
CA ALA A 183 -14.69 -10.70 0.41
C ALA A 183 -15.72 -9.65 0.90
N PRO A 184 -16.94 -9.66 0.39
CA PRO A 184 -18.00 -8.79 0.91
C PRO A 184 -18.17 -8.96 2.44
N ASN A 185 -18.23 -7.84 3.16
CA ASN A 185 -18.33 -7.77 4.62
C ASN A 185 -17.15 -8.41 5.40
N ALA A 186 -15.94 -8.38 4.83
CA ALA A 186 -14.70 -8.78 5.49
C ALA A 186 -13.76 -7.59 5.76
N GLU A 187 -14.26 -6.37 5.66
CA GLU A 187 -13.48 -5.14 5.80
C GLU A 187 -12.84 -5.01 7.20
N ASN A 188 -13.48 -5.54 8.23
CA ASN A 188 -12.98 -5.57 9.61
C ASN A 188 -11.77 -6.52 9.81
N GLN A 189 -11.49 -7.40 8.83
CA GLN A 189 -10.36 -8.35 8.89
C GLN A 189 -9.05 -7.79 8.29
N LEU A 190 -9.05 -6.52 7.85
CA LEU A 190 -7.92 -5.88 7.15
C LEU A 190 -6.71 -5.59 8.03
N ASP A 191 -6.87 -5.46 9.36
CA ASP A 191 -5.85 -4.90 10.26
C ASP A 191 -4.48 -5.55 10.10
N SER A 192 -4.40 -6.87 10.20
CA SER A 192 -3.11 -7.59 10.14
C SER A 192 -2.40 -7.43 8.79
N SER A 193 -3.15 -7.53 7.69
CA SER A 193 -2.59 -7.43 6.35
C SER A 193 -2.14 -6.01 6.02
N VAL A 194 -2.92 -5.00 6.40
CA VAL A 194 -2.57 -3.59 6.21
C VAL A 194 -1.30 -3.25 7.00
N ARG A 195 -1.25 -3.60 8.28
CA ARG A 195 -0.05 -3.39 9.12
C ARG A 195 1.17 -4.11 8.56
N PHE A 196 1.01 -5.33 8.06
CA PHE A 196 2.12 -6.07 7.45
C PHE A 196 2.63 -5.36 6.19
N PHE A 197 1.76 -5.08 5.22
CA PHE A 197 2.17 -4.50 3.94
C PHE A 197 2.72 -3.08 4.07
N LEU A 198 2.23 -2.28 5.01
CA LEU A 198 2.75 -0.94 5.25
C LEU A 198 4.05 -0.93 6.06
N SER A 199 4.39 -2.03 6.71
CA SER A 199 5.55 -2.12 7.61
C SER A 199 6.85 -2.48 6.89
N PRO A 200 8.02 -2.25 7.52
CA PRO A 200 9.30 -2.77 7.06
C PRO A 200 9.39 -4.30 7.03
N ARG A 201 8.45 -5.03 7.66
CA ARG A 201 8.38 -6.50 7.62
C ARG A 201 8.16 -7.02 6.20
N SER A 202 7.45 -6.26 5.37
CA SER A 202 7.16 -6.60 3.97
C SER A 202 8.17 -6.05 2.95
N ALA A 203 9.40 -5.70 3.38
CA ALA A 203 10.39 -5.05 2.53
C ALA A 203 10.74 -5.84 1.25
N TYR A 204 10.55 -7.15 1.25
CA TYR A 204 10.78 -8.03 0.09
C TYR A 204 9.49 -8.50 -0.59
N VAL A 205 8.33 -8.04 -0.13
CA VAL A 205 7.03 -8.48 -0.65
C VAL A 205 6.48 -7.42 -1.59
N SER A 206 6.52 -7.70 -2.89
CA SER A 206 6.02 -6.80 -3.93
C SER A 206 5.33 -7.59 -5.04
N GLY A 207 4.27 -7.02 -5.62
CA GLY A 207 3.48 -7.66 -6.67
C GLY A 207 2.62 -8.82 -6.16
N GLN A 208 2.41 -8.92 -4.85
CA GLN A 208 1.67 -10.03 -4.24
C GLN A 208 0.21 -9.68 -4.02
N VAL A 209 -0.60 -10.72 -4.00
CA VAL A 209 -2.04 -10.67 -3.76
C VAL A 209 -2.39 -11.50 -2.53
N VAL A 210 -3.13 -10.90 -1.61
CA VAL A 210 -3.69 -11.59 -0.44
C VAL A 210 -5.21 -11.54 -0.53
N ARG A 211 -5.88 -12.65 -0.24
CA ARG A 211 -7.34 -12.74 -0.13
C ARG A 211 -7.75 -12.81 1.32
N ILE A 212 -8.70 -11.96 1.69
CA ILE A 212 -9.28 -11.92 3.03
C ILE A 212 -10.74 -12.33 2.94
N GLY A 213 -11.06 -13.41 3.61
CA GLY A 213 -12.42 -13.92 3.79
C GLY A 213 -13.06 -13.40 5.07
N LYS A 214 -14.34 -13.73 5.25
CA LYS A 214 -15.01 -13.55 6.53
C LYS A 214 -14.40 -14.49 7.56
N ALA A 215 -14.22 -13.99 8.76
CA ALA A 215 -13.83 -14.76 9.91
C ALA A 215 -14.70 -14.33 11.10
N ASP A 216 -14.93 -15.24 12.03
CA ASP A 216 -15.44 -14.88 13.34
C ASP A 216 -14.48 -13.90 14.01
N GLU A 217 -14.97 -13.08 14.93
CA GLU A 217 -14.14 -12.11 15.63
C GLU A 217 -12.88 -12.79 16.18
N ALA A 218 -11.75 -12.51 15.58
CA ALA A 218 -10.48 -13.03 16.07
C ALA A 218 -10.22 -12.39 17.42
N LYS A 219 -9.93 -13.21 18.45
CA LYS A 219 -9.39 -12.69 19.69
C LYS A 219 -8.22 -11.79 19.39
N ALA A 220 -8.18 -10.62 20.02
CA ALA A 220 -7.11 -9.65 19.83
C ALA A 220 -5.75 -10.36 19.96
N THR A 221 -5.03 -10.47 18.87
CA THR A 221 -3.68 -11.02 18.85
C THR A 221 -2.70 -9.90 19.14
N ASN A 222 -1.63 -10.21 19.87
CA ASN A 222 -0.56 -9.24 20.06
C ASN A 222 0.08 -8.92 18.69
N PRO A 223 -0.07 -7.71 18.13
CA PRO A 223 0.46 -7.39 16.80
C PRO A 223 1.99 -7.42 16.74
N VAL A 224 2.64 -7.33 17.89
CA VAL A 224 4.10 -7.39 18.04
C VAL A 224 4.60 -8.82 18.02
N ALA A 225 3.83 -9.75 18.61
CA ALA A 225 4.15 -11.18 18.71
C ALA A 225 2.93 -12.04 18.35
N PRO A 226 2.46 -12.03 17.08
CA PRO A 226 1.20 -12.67 16.66
C PRO A 226 1.22 -14.21 16.82
N LEU A 227 2.40 -14.80 16.89
CA LEU A 227 2.60 -16.25 17.08
C LEU A 227 2.92 -16.61 18.53
N SER A 228 2.84 -15.67 19.48
CA SER A 228 3.07 -15.95 20.89
C SER A 228 2.11 -17.03 21.39
N GLY A 229 2.64 -18.07 22.04
CA GLY A 229 1.86 -19.23 22.50
C GLY A 229 1.42 -20.20 21.41
N LYS A 230 1.90 -20.04 20.16
CA LYS A 230 1.67 -20.98 19.07
C LYS A 230 2.86 -21.91 18.91
N VAL A 231 2.58 -23.14 18.50
CA VAL A 231 3.60 -24.13 18.12
C VAL A 231 3.63 -24.17 16.60
N ALA A 232 4.83 -24.05 16.02
CA ALA A 232 5.05 -24.22 14.59
C ALA A 232 5.90 -25.47 14.36
N LEU A 233 5.49 -26.30 13.41
CA LEU A 233 6.32 -27.39 12.88
C LEU A 233 7.07 -26.83 11.68
N VAL A 234 8.39 -26.98 11.69
CA VAL A 234 9.31 -26.52 10.62
C VAL A 234 10.00 -27.73 10.01
#